data_a13fb41c9f924e203f9eafd23037bad5
#
_entry.id   a13fb41c9f924e203f9eafd23037bad5
#
_cell.length_a   1.000
_cell.length_b   1.000
_cell.length_c   1.000
_cell.angle_alpha   90.00
_cell.angle_beta   90.00
_cell.angle_gamma   90.00
#
_symmetry.space_group_name_H-M   'P 1'
#
loop_
_entity.id
_entity.type
_entity.pdbx_description
1 polymer ?
#
loop_
_entity_poly.entity_id
_entity_poly.type
_entity_poly.pdbx_seq_one_letter_code
_entity_poly.pdbx_strand_id
1 'polypeptide(L)'
;MFQELIDKAHEKGIKIILDIVLNHTGNFGEQTLCKEFDRNTDLETQALINACMIPNEEKLGSDYLTSVPYEQYQRRLGLLKNVRGKNEDVHNYWHHFGDFNWDYPNRWWAQIAGDCVDLNTENDYVADYLVKCYGSFIKMGVDGFRIDTSGHISRLTFCKQFIPQFTALG
;
A
#
# COMPACT_ATOMS: atom_id res chain seq x y z
N MET A 1 -17.68 10.33 1.42
CA MET A 1 -16.80 11.09 2.36
C MET A 1 -15.57 11.69 1.69
N PHE A 2 -14.66 10.92 1.02
CA PHE A 2 -13.47 11.52 0.36
C PHE A 2 -13.87 12.33 -0.89
N GLN A 3 -14.79 11.85 -1.73
CA GLN A 3 -15.34 12.60 -2.85
C GLN A 3 -15.95 13.95 -2.39
N GLU A 4 -16.72 13.92 -1.33
CA GLU A 4 -17.32 15.15 -0.76
C GLU A 4 -16.27 16.17 -0.30
N LEU A 5 -15.12 15.69 0.21
CA LEU A 5 -13.99 16.57 0.55
C LEU A 5 -13.46 17.26 -0.70
N ILE A 6 -13.23 16.50 -1.77
CA ILE A 6 -12.75 17.04 -3.06
C ILE A 6 -13.74 18.07 -3.59
N ASP A 7 -15.02 17.73 -3.65
CA ASP A 7 -16.06 18.61 -4.18
C ASP A 7 -16.14 19.93 -3.39
N LYS A 8 -16.16 19.86 -2.05
CA LYS A 8 -16.19 21.05 -1.19
C LYS A 8 -14.92 21.89 -1.24
N ALA A 9 -13.76 21.26 -1.45
CA ALA A 9 -12.50 21.98 -1.65
C ALA A 9 -12.54 22.76 -2.98
N HIS A 10 -12.98 22.10 -4.04
CA HIS A 10 -13.09 22.70 -5.37
C HIS A 10 -14.11 23.86 -5.42
N GLU A 11 -15.24 23.74 -4.73
CA GLU A 11 -16.21 24.84 -4.56
C GLU A 11 -15.56 26.12 -3.98
N LYS A 12 -14.49 25.95 -3.20
CA LYS A 12 -13.73 27.04 -2.59
C LYS A 12 -12.46 27.42 -3.35
N GLY A 13 -12.22 26.82 -4.51
CA GLY A 13 -11.00 27.03 -5.30
C GLY A 13 -9.75 26.38 -4.69
N ILE A 14 -9.90 25.42 -3.77
CA ILE A 14 -8.80 24.72 -3.11
C ILE A 14 -8.49 23.44 -3.90
N LYS A 15 -7.21 23.28 -4.24
CA LYS A 15 -6.68 22.07 -4.89
C LYS A 15 -6.36 20.99 -3.89
N ILE A 16 -6.61 19.74 -4.25
CA ILE A 16 -6.29 18.57 -3.44
C ILE A 16 -5.09 17.82 -4.05
N ILE A 17 -4.01 17.77 -3.30
CA ILE A 17 -2.84 16.94 -3.62
C ILE A 17 -2.82 15.75 -2.67
N LEU A 18 -2.83 14.55 -3.22
CA LEU A 18 -2.78 13.32 -2.45
C LEU A 18 -1.34 12.82 -2.33
N ASP A 19 -0.92 12.51 -1.12
CA ASP A 19 0.36 11.84 -0.87
C ASP A 19 0.22 10.35 -1.13
N ILE A 20 1.06 9.81 -2.01
CA ILE A 20 1.01 8.41 -2.42
C ILE A 20 2.39 7.75 -2.32
N VAL A 21 2.39 6.44 -2.14
CA VAL A 21 3.60 5.61 -2.07
C VAL A 21 3.52 4.51 -3.11
N LEU A 22 4.48 4.47 -4.03
CA LEU A 22 4.57 3.48 -5.10
C LEU A 22 5.68 2.45 -4.87
N ASN A 23 6.66 2.78 -4.03
CA ASN A 23 7.87 1.98 -3.85
C ASN A 23 7.68 0.76 -2.95
N HIS A 24 6.88 0.86 -1.90
CA HIS A 24 6.79 -0.17 -0.89
C HIS A 24 5.39 -0.33 -0.32
N THR A 25 5.14 -1.47 0.29
CA THR A 25 4.01 -1.67 1.19
C THR A 25 4.48 -1.53 2.62
N GLY A 26 3.63 -0.98 3.50
CA GLY A 26 3.86 -1.08 4.93
C GLY A 26 3.77 -2.55 5.38
N ASN A 27 4.23 -2.80 6.56
CA ASN A 27 4.02 -4.08 7.26
C ASN A 27 2.57 -4.16 7.79
N PHE A 28 1.66 -3.53 7.09
CA PHE A 28 0.24 -3.29 7.39
C PHE A 28 -0.01 -2.62 8.75
N GLY A 29 1.05 -2.15 9.43
CA GLY A 29 0.93 -1.63 10.78
C GLY A 29 0.38 -2.65 11.79
N GLU A 30 0.45 -3.96 11.46
CA GLU A 30 -0.22 -5.00 12.23
C GLU A 30 0.19 -5.01 13.68
N GLN A 31 1.46 -4.79 13.98
CA GLN A 31 1.91 -4.73 15.36
C GLN A 31 1.27 -3.56 16.12
N THR A 32 1.11 -2.43 15.46
CA THR A 32 0.47 -1.25 16.03
C THR A 32 -1.03 -1.44 16.13
N LEU A 33 -1.67 -1.93 15.07
CA LEU A 33 -3.09 -2.23 15.04
C LEU A 33 -3.47 -3.30 16.06
N CYS A 34 -2.66 -4.36 16.20
CA CYS A 34 -2.91 -5.38 17.22
C CYS A 34 -2.87 -4.79 18.63
N LYS A 35 -1.91 -3.91 18.91
CA LYS A 35 -1.83 -3.22 20.21
C LYS A 35 -3.03 -2.30 20.46
N GLU A 36 -3.50 -1.62 19.43
CA GLU A 36 -4.71 -0.78 19.55
C GLU A 36 -5.97 -1.64 19.75
N PHE A 37 -6.09 -2.76 19.08
CA PHE A 37 -7.17 -3.71 19.32
C PHE A 37 -7.13 -4.29 20.73
N ASP A 38 -5.93 -4.64 21.22
CA ASP A 38 -5.76 -5.18 22.58
C ASP A 38 -6.09 -4.14 23.67
N ARG A 39 -5.80 -2.86 23.40
CA ARG A 39 -6.10 -1.76 24.34
C ARG A 39 -7.54 -1.30 24.27
N ASN A 40 -8.12 -1.37 23.11
CA ASN A 40 -9.40 -0.77 22.81
C ASN A 40 -10.44 -1.86 22.68
N THR A 41 -11.21 -2.04 23.73
CA THR A 41 -12.40 -2.92 23.74
C THR A 41 -13.60 -2.27 23.07
N ASP A 42 -13.42 -1.08 22.48
CA ASP A 42 -14.46 -0.38 21.77
C ASP A 42 -14.81 -1.11 20.46
N LEU A 43 -15.95 -1.78 20.49
CA LEU A 43 -16.46 -2.56 19.36
C LEU A 43 -16.77 -1.72 18.13
N GLU A 44 -17.07 -0.44 18.30
CA GLU A 44 -17.37 0.48 17.20
C GLU A 44 -16.09 0.80 16.40
N THR A 45 -15.00 1.11 17.10
CA THR A 45 -13.68 1.32 16.48
C THR A 45 -13.17 0.05 15.81
N GLN A 46 -13.32 -1.12 16.43
CA GLN A 46 -12.96 -2.40 15.82
C GLN A 46 -13.76 -2.67 14.54
N ALA A 47 -15.08 -2.43 14.58
CA ALA A 47 -15.94 -2.60 13.41
C ALA A 47 -15.54 -1.64 12.28
N LEU A 48 -15.20 -0.39 12.60
CA LEU A 48 -14.75 0.60 11.61
C LEU A 48 -13.44 0.18 10.94
N ILE A 49 -12.45 -0.27 11.71
CA ILE A 49 -11.17 -0.76 11.19
C ILE A 49 -11.39 -1.99 10.31
N ASN A 50 -12.20 -2.96 10.76
CA ASN A 50 -12.52 -4.15 9.98
C ASN A 50 -13.26 -3.82 8.68
N ALA A 51 -14.14 -2.83 8.68
CA ALA A 51 -14.85 -2.37 7.48
C ALA A 51 -13.94 -1.70 6.45
N CYS A 52 -12.82 -1.10 6.89
CA CYS A 52 -11.81 -0.52 6.02
C CYS A 52 -10.86 -1.58 5.41
N MET A 53 -10.82 -2.78 5.97
CA MET A 53 -10.02 -3.89 5.49
C MET A 53 -10.89 -4.77 4.59
N ILE A 54 -10.48 -4.98 3.34
CA ILE A 54 -11.13 -5.96 2.47
C ILE A 54 -10.47 -7.32 2.74
N PRO A 55 -11.09 -8.20 3.52
CA PRO A 55 -10.51 -9.49 3.83
C PRO A 55 -10.55 -10.37 2.58
N ASN A 56 -9.44 -11.00 2.28
CA ASN A 56 -9.43 -12.10 1.33
C ASN A 56 -9.86 -13.36 2.09
N GLU A 57 -11.14 -13.69 2.05
CA GLU A 57 -11.71 -14.82 2.78
C GLU A 57 -11.09 -16.17 2.41
N GLU A 58 -10.67 -16.33 1.16
CA GLU A 58 -9.98 -17.53 0.69
C GLU A 58 -8.68 -17.77 1.46
N LYS A 59 -7.96 -16.71 1.78
CA LYS A 59 -6.65 -16.79 2.46
C LYS A 59 -6.72 -16.57 3.96
N LEU A 60 -7.67 -15.75 4.42
CA LEU A 60 -7.81 -15.40 5.83
C LEU A 60 -8.83 -16.27 6.58
N GLY A 61 -9.70 -16.95 5.84
CA GLY A 61 -10.79 -17.76 6.39
C GLY A 61 -12.09 -16.98 6.54
N SER A 62 -13.22 -17.67 6.35
CA SER A 62 -14.56 -17.06 6.39
C SER A 62 -14.94 -16.50 7.76
N ASP A 63 -14.29 -16.96 8.82
CA ASP A 63 -14.47 -16.50 10.19
C ASP A 63 -13.52 -15.35 10.60
N TYR A 64 -12.72 -14.83 9.65
CA TYR A 64 -11.73 -13.81 9.95
C TYR A 64 -12.32 -12.57 10.64
N LEU A 65 -13.41 -12.03 10.13
CA LEU A 65 -14.03 -10.82 10.69
C LEU A 65 -14.65 -11.03 12.08
N THR A 66 -14.97 -12.27 12.43
CA THR A 66 -15.53 -12.63 13.73
C THR A 66 -14.48 -13.13 14.72
N SER A 67 -13.26 -13.35 14.27
CA SER A 67 -12.13 -13.75 15.12
C SER A 67 -11.70 -12.60 16.03
N VAL A 68 -11.08 -12.94 17.14
CA VAL A 68 -10.51 -11.91 18.04
C VAL A 68 -9.36 -11.16 17.36
N PRO A 69 -9.11 -9.89 17.71
CA PRO A 69 -8.12 -9.04 17.02
C PRO A 69 -6.72 -9.64 16.91
N TYR A 70 -6.28 -10.35 17.93
CA TYR A 70 -4.98 -11.01 17.92
C TYR A 70 -4.90 -12.14 16.88
N GLU A 71 -5.96 -12.93 16.70
CA GLU A 71 -6.02 -13.97 15.67
C GLU A 71 -6.05 -13.35 14.27
N GLN A 72 -6.80 -12.28 14.08
CA GLN A 72 -6.80 -11.51 12.83
C GLN A 72 -5.40 -11.02 12.47
N TYR A 73 -4.69 -10.46 13.45
CA TYR A 73 -3.28 -10.08 13.29
C TYR A 73 -2.39 -11.25 12.89
N GLN A 74 -2.49 -12.38 13.58
CA GLN A 74 -1.66 -13.56 13.29
C GLN A 74 -1.92 -14.12 11.87
N ARG A 75 -3.17 -14.13 11.44
CA ARG A 75 -3.54 -14.56 10.08
C ARG A 75 -2.97 -13.62 9.02
N ARG A 76 -3.04 -12.31 9.20
CA ARG A 76 -2.42 -11.32 8.30
C ARG A 76 -0.90 -11.45 8.27
N LEU A 77 -0.28 -11.58 9.43
CA LEU A 77 1.16 -11.79 9.54
C LEU A 77 1.60 -13.07 8.83
N GLY A 78 0.80 -14.13 8.91
CA GLY A 78 1.02 -15.37 8.18
C GLY A 78 1.03 -15.18 6.67
N LEU A 79 0.08 -14.42 6.13
CA LEU A 79 0.04 -14.07 4.71
C LEU A 79 1.26 -13.28 4.28
N LEU A 80 1.63 -12.25 5.02
CA LEU A 80 2.81 -11.44 4.76
C LEU A 80 4.09 -12.27 4.76
N LYS A 81 4.25 -13.10 5.76
CA LYS A 81 5.41 -13.98 5.86
C LYS A 81 5.52 -14.91 4.64
N ASN A 82 4.40 -15.41 4.15
CA ASN A 82 4.36 -16.30 3.00
C ASN A 82 4.69 -15.59 1.68
N VAL A 83 4.25 -14.35 1.50
CA VAL A 83 4.53 -13.59 0.27
C VAL A 83 5.84 -12.81 0.29
N ARG A 84 6.45 -12.64 1.46
CA ARG A 84 7.76 -11.97 1.62
C ARG A 84 8.94 -12.89 1.38
N GLY A 85 8.77 -14.20 1.52
CA GLY A 85 9.83 -15.16 1.22
C GLY A 85 10.07 -15.23 -0.29
N LYS A 86 11.34 -15.24 -0.71
CA LYS A 86 11.71 -15.31 -2.12
C LYS A 86 11.16 -16.55 -2.83
N ASN A 87 11.06 -17.65 -2.11
CA ASN A 87 10.58 -18.92 -2.66
C ASN A 87 9.03 -18.98 -2.77
N GLU A 88 8.36 -18.19 -1.97
CA GLU A 88 6.90 -18.10 -1.90
C GLU A 88 6.33 -17.04 -2.84
N ASP A 89 7.13 -16.03 -3.17
CA ASP A 89 6.79 -14.98 -4.14
C ASP A 89 7.02 -15.47 -5.58
N VAL A 90 6.23 -16.44 -6.00
CA VAL A 90 6.35 -17.08 -7.32
C VAL A 90 6.12 -16.13 -8.50
N HIS A 91 5.49 -14.99 -8.24
CA HIS A 91 5.22 -13.96 -9.24
C HIS A 91 6.20 -12.79 -9.20
N ASN A 92 7.14 -12.82 -8.25
CA ASN A 92 8.16 -11.78 -8.09
C ASN A 92 7.57 -10.38 -7.90
N TYR A 93 6.61 -10.26 -6.98
CA TYR A 93 5.96 -8.98 -6.66
C TYR A 93 6.81 -8.07 -5.77
N TRP A 94 7.81 -8.62 -5.07
CA TRP A 94 8.77 -7.91 -4.24
C TRP A 94 10.20 -8.17 -4.70
N HIS A 95 11.11 -7.23 -4.43
CA HIS A 95 12.50 -7.35 -4.90
C HIS A 95 13.35 -8.34 -4.11
N HIS A 96 13.08 -8.63 -2.87
CA HIS A 96 13.83 -9.57 -2.02
C HIS A 96 15.35 -9.30 -1.97
N PHE A 97 15.77 -8.06 -2.13
CA PHE A 97 17.19 -7.71 -2.23
C PHE A 97 17.87 -7.52 -0.86
N GLY A 98 17.11 -7.31 0.18
CA GLY A 98 17.60 -6.99 1.52
C GLY A 98 17.53 -5.48 1.84
N ASP A 99 18.24 -5.09 2.88
CA ASP A 99 18.15 -3.73 3.40
C ASP A 99 18.90 -2.72 2.51
N PHE A 100 18.40 -1.51 2.53
CA PHE A 100 18.96 -0.37 1.84
C PHE A 100 20.32 0.05 2.45
N ASN A 101 21.27 0.37 1.57
CA ASN A 101 22.54 0.95 1.95
C ASN A 101 22.82 2.19 1.10
N TRP A 102 23.11 3.31 1.75
CA TRP A 102 23.42 4.58 1.08
C TRP A 102 24.66 4.55 0.19
N ASP A 103 25.61 3.67 0.50
CA ASP A 103 26.87 3.53 -0.23
C ASP A 103 26.75 2.71 -1.51
N TYR A 104 25.61 2.08 -1.77
CA TYR A 104 25.41 1.21 -2.93
C TYR A 104 24.25 1.71 -3.82
N PRO A 105 24.34 1.46 -5.14
CA PRO A 105 23.26 1.80 -6.08
C PRO A 105 22.06 0.86 -6.00
N ASN A 106 21.87 0.16 -4.89
CA ASN A 106 20.78 -0.80 -4.70
C ASN A 106 19.47 -0.15 -4.24
N ARG A 107 19.42 1.17 -4.13
CA ARG A 107 18.27 1.93 -3.62
C ARG A 107 16.95 1.69 -4.37
N TRP A 108 17.02 1.13 -5.56
CA TRP A 108 15.83 0.85 -6.37
C TRP A 108 15.24 -0.55 -6.12
N TRP A 109 15.94 -1.40 -5.37
CA TRP A 109 15.56 -2.78 -5.14
C TRP A 109 15.65 -3.19 -3.68
N ALA A 110 16.18 -2.31 -2.84
CA ALA A 110 16.42 -2.59 -1.43
C ALA A 110 15.36 -1.97 -0.55
N GLN A 111 15.00 -2.70 0.48
CA GLN A 111 14.02 -2.31 1.48
C GLN A 111 14.52 -1.09 2.27
N ILE A 112 13.77 0.01 2.25
CA ILE A 112 14.15 1.28 2.91
C ILE A 112 14.24 1.12 4.42
N ALA A 113 13.31 0.40 5.01
CA ALA A 113 13.22 0.15 6.44
C ALA A 113 12.58 -1.21 6.70
N GLY A 114 12.74 -1.75 7.90
CA GLY A 114 12.29 -3.09 8.25
C GLY A 114 10.80 -3.35 8.09
N ASP A 115 9.99 -2.31 8.04
CA ASP A 115 8.54 -2.34 7.86
C ASP A 115 8.08 -1.85 6.48
N CYS A 116 8.99 -1.43 5.60
CA CYS A 116 8.72 -0.94 4.26
C CYS A 116 9.15 -1.96 3.21
N VAL A 117 8.29 -2.94 2.93
CA VAL A 117 8.60 -4.04 2.00
C VAL A 117 8.65 -3.54 0.58
N ASP A 118 9.81 -3.66 -0.05
CA ASP A 118 10.10 -3.10 -1.37
C ASP A 118 9.34 -3.84 -2.48
N LEU A 119 8.50 -3.10 -3.21
CA LEU A 119 7.74 -3.64 -4.33
C LEU A 119 8.60 -3.72 -5.59
N ASN A 120 8.47 -4.80 -6.33
CA ASN A 120 9.06 -4.92 -7.65
C ASN A 120 8.25 -4.10 -8.67
N THR A 121 8.54 -2.82 -8.75
CA THR A 121 7.86 -1.89 -9.66
C THR A 121 8.23 -2.09 -11.13
N GLU A 122 9.24 -2.89 -11.44
CA GLU A 122 9.58 -3.37 -12.76
C GLU A 122 8.66 -4.49 -13.25
N ASN A 123 7.92 -5.12 -12.35
CA ASN A 123 6.88 -6.09 -12.67
C ASN A 123 5.63 -5.35 -13.17
N ASP A 124 5.23 -5.61 -14.41
CA ASP A 124 4.11 -4.93 -15.05
C ASP A 124 2.80 -5.09 -14.26
N TYR A 125 2.56 -6.26 -13.66
CA TYR A 125 1.39 -6.48 -12.83
C TYR A 125 1.36 -5.57 -11.61
N VAL A 126 2.49 -5.40 -10.93
CA VAL A 126 2.62 -4.51 -9.77
C VAL A 126 2.40 -3.05 -10.20
N ALA A 127 3.05 -2.63 -11.29
CA ALA A 127 2.89 -1.27 -11.81
C ALA A 127 1.44 -0.98 -12.21
N ASP A 128 0.81 -1.86 -12.96
CA ASP A 128 -0.59 -1.72 -13.39
C ASP A 128 -1.56 -1.73 -12.21
N TYR A 129 -1.32 -2.57 -11.21
CA TYR A 129 -2.10 -2.59 -9.98
C TYR A 129 -2.04 -1.24 -9.24
N LEU A 130 -0.84 -0.70 -9.06
CA LEU A 130 -0.63 0.60 -8.42
C LEU A 130 -1.30 1.73 -9.22
N VAL A 131 -1.14 1.74 -10.54
CA VAL A 131 -1.79 2.71 -11.41
C VAL A 131 -3.31 2.62 -11.32
N LYS A 132 -3.86 1.42 -11.31
CA LYS A 132 -5.31 1.21 -11.14
C LYS A 132 -5.81 1.72 -9.80
N CYS A 133 -5.09 1.43 -8.72
CA CYS A 133 -5.47 1.86 -7.38
C CYS A 133 -5.42 3.39 -7.24
N TYR A 134 -4.29 4.00 -7.54
CA TYR A 134 -4.13 5.45 -7.41
C TYR A 134 -4.86 6.24 -8.49
N GLY A 135 -4.98 5.69 -9.70
CA GLY A 135 -5.76 6.28 -10.78
C GLY A 135 -7.24 6.45 -10.44
N SER A 136 -7.77 5.66 -9.51
CA SER A 136 -9.13 5.87 -9.02
C SER A 136 -9.30 7.24 -8.35
N PHE A 137 -8.27 7.75 -7.67
CA PHE A 137 -8.31 9.07 -7.04
C PHE A 137 -8.23 10.20 -8.07
N ILE A 138 -7.51 10.01 -9.18
CA ILE A 138 -7.52 10.94 -10.30
C ILE A 138 -8.96 11.08 -10.85
N LYS A 139 -9.62 9.94 -11.06
CA LYS A 139 -11.03 9.90 -11.53
C LYS A 139 -12.01 10.53 -10.53
N MET A 140 -11.68 10.56 -9.25
CA MET A 140 -12.44 11.28 -8.23
C MET A 140 -12.22 12.80 -8.26
N GLY A 141 -11.21 13.27 -9.00
CA GLY A 141 -10.91 14.69 -9.14
C GLY A 141 -9.75 15.20 -8.27
N VAL A 142 -8.87 14.32 -7.77
CA VAL A 142 -7.63 14.75 -7.12
C VAL A 142 -6.78 15.52 -8.14
N ASP A 143 -6.30 16.70 -7.77
CA ASP A 143 -5.59 17.62 -8.67
C ASP A 143 -4.12 17.25 -8.90
N GLY A 144 -3.56 16.42 -8.04
CA GLY A 144 -2.18 15.98 -8.20
C GLY A 144 -1.76 14.98 -7.14
N PHE A 145 -0.60 14.35 -7.37
CA PHE A 145 0.06 13.47 -6.42
C PHE A 145 1.37 14.07 -5.93
N ARG A 146 1.61 13.98 -4.65
CA ARG A 146 2.96 14.01 -4.08
C ARG A 146 3.38 12.54 -3.93
N ILE A 147 4.45 12.14 -4.62
CA ILE A 147 4.90 10.76 -4.62
C ILE A 147 6.09 10.64 -3.66
N ASP A 148 5.85 9.96 -2.54
CA ASP A 148 6.90 9.69 -1.57
C ASP A 148 7.86 8.63 -2.10
N THR A 149 9.10 8.65 -1.60
CA THR A 149 10.13 7.64 -1.93
C THR A 149 10.37 7.42 -3.43
N SER A 150 10.03 8.41 -4.28
CA SER A 150 10.21 8.33 -5.72
C SER A 150 11.67 8.07 -6.16
N GLY A 151 12.64 8.45 -5.33
CA GLY A 151 14.07 8.17 -5.54
C GLY A 151 14.44 6.68 -5.40
N HIS A 152 13.55 5.86 -4.89
CA HIS A 152 13.72 4.41 -4.70
C HIS A 152 13.04 3.58 -5.79
N ILE A 153 12.46 4.23 -6.79
CA ILE A 153 11.97 3.60 -8.02
C ILE A 153 12.93 3.96 -9.14
N SER A 154 13.25 3.02 -10.02
CA SER A 154 14.13 3.32 -11.15
C SER A 154 13.51 4.41 -12.02
N ARG A 155 14.34 5.38 -12.47
CA ARG A 155 13.86 6.46 -13.33
C ARG A 155 13.19 5.91 -14.60
N LEU A 156 13.71 4.79 -15.12
CA LEU A 156 13.16 4.17 -16.31
C LEU A 156 11.74 3.66 -16.08
N THR A 157 11.51 2.94 -14.99
CA THR A 157 10.20 2.45 -14.58
C THR A 157 9.24 3.62 -14.36
N PHE A 158 9.70 4.64 -13.63
CA PHE A 158 8.89 5.82 -13.35
C PHE A 158 8.39 6.50 -14.64
N CYS A 159 9.32 6.75 -15.59
CA CYS A 159 9.00 7.43 -16.84
C CYS A 159 8.22 6.57 -17.85
N LYS A 160 8.35 5.24 -17.79
CA LYS A 160 7.66 4.34 -18.73
C LYS A 160 6.31 3.85 -18.21
N GLN A 161 6.20 3.59 -16.93
CA GLN A 161 5.02 2.98 -16.34
C GLN A 161 4.10 4.02 -15.69
N PHE A 162 4.59 4.78 -14.71
CA PHE A 162 3.72 5.59 -13.87
C PHE A 162 3.33 6.92 -14.50
N ILE A 163 4.29 7.72 -14.97
CA ILE A 163 4.00 9.06 -15.50
C ILE A 163 3.02 9.02 -16.68
N PRO A 164 3.25 8.21 -17.74
CA PRO A 164 2.34 8.20 -18.88
C PRO A 164 0.94 7.74 -18.51
N GLN A 165 0.83 6.72 -17.66
CA GLN A 165 -0.47 6.17 -17.30
C GLN A 165 -1.27 7.12 -16.40
N PHE A 166 -0.63 7.77 -15.41
CA PHE A 166 -1.30 8.77 -14.59
C PHE A 166 -1.70 10.01 -15.41
N THR A 167 -0.82 10.46 -16.32
CA THR A 167 -1.13 11.58 -17.21
C THR A 167 -2.30 11.27 -18.16
N ALA A 168 -2.44 10.03 -18.60
CA ALA A 168 -3.54 9.62 -19.45
C ALA A 168 -4.90 9.52 -18.69
N LEU A 169 -4.88 9.49 -17.36
CA LEU A 169 -6.07 9.42 -16.52
C LEU A 169 -6.58 10.80 -16.05
N GLY A 170 -5.73 11.82 -16.06
CA GLY A 170 -6.02 13.20 -15.67
C GLY A 170 -5.82 14.16 -16.81
#